data_4b5cf38b4ba532227b283e1870ce174e
#
_entry.id   4b5cf38b4ba532227b283e1870ce174e
#
_cell.length_a   1.000
_cell.length_b   1.000
_cell.length_c   1.000
_cell.angle_alpha   90.00
_cell.angle_beta   90.00
_cell.angle_gamma   90.00
#
_symmetry.space_group_name_H-M   'P 1'
#
loop_
_entity.id
_entity.type
_entity.pdbx_description
1 polymer ?
#
loop_
_entity_poly.entity_id
_entity_poly.type
_entity_poly.pdbx_seq_one_letter_code
_entity_poly.pdbx_strand_id
1 'polypeptide(L)'
;VYMKAPKMIDNRQMGTVADELKSSMRKGSKLSVISAYFTLYAYRALKKELEKVDSFRMVLTEPAFLEKKEEQIEFRIQHNAEKTIAGNEFEIKLKNEMLQVAVARECAEWLRNKAEVKSLKHANPAQMRMICVDNKDTEENVCINGTVDFTTDGLGITASDRIDANTCLYGQESTG
;
A
#
# COMPACT_ATOMS: atom_id res chain seq x y z
N VAL A 1 24.25 -8.60 18.65
CA VAL A 1 23.04 -8.12 17.94
C VAL A 1 22.81 -9.06 16.76
N TYR A 2 21.77 -9.88 16.80
CA TYR A 2 21.43 -10.74 15.65
C TYR A 2 20.69 -9.90 14.61
N MET A 3 21.39 -9.47 13.58
CA MET A 3 20.74 -8.89 12.42
C MET A 3 19.93 -9.99 11.71
N LYS A 4 18.65 -9.74 11.47
CA LYS A 4 17.79 -10.64 10.72
C LYS A 4 18.27 -10.73 9.28
N ALA A 5 18.52 -11.94 8.78
CA ALA A 5 18.99 -12.15 7.41
C ALA A 5 17.98 -11.65 6.39
N PRO A 6 18.43 -11.15 5.23
CA PRO A 6 17.55 -10.85 4.11
C PRO A 6 16.70 -12.04 3.71
N LYS A 7 15.49 -11.80 3.28
CA LYS A 7 14.51 -12.83 2.94
C LYS A 7 13.82 -12.47 1.64
N MET A 8 13.56 -13.46 0.82
CA MET A 8 12.70 -13.30 -0.36
C MET A 8 11.28 -13.73 -0.06
N ILE A 9 10.32 -12.98 -0.58
CA ILE A 9 8.89 -13.27 -0.50
C ILE A 9 8.24 -13.16 -1.88
N ASP A 10 7.24 -14.00 -2.13
CA ASP A 10 6.58 -14.13 -3.43
C ASP A 10 5.08 -13.83 -3.40
N ASN A 11 4.56 -13.31 -2.30
CA ASN A 11 3.13 -13.15 -2.02
C ASN A 11 2.32 -14.46 -2.05
N ARG A 12 2.98 -15.58 -1.91
CA ARG A 12 2.39 -16.93 -1.89
C ARG A 12 2.97 -17.74 -0.74
N GLN A 13 3.66 -18.83 -1.06
CA GLN A 13 4.20 -19.78 -0.08
C GLN A 13 5.36 -19.21 0.74
N MET A 14 6.17 -18.34 0.14
CA MET A 14 7.32 -17.74 0.81
C MET A 14 6.94 -16.54 1.68
N GLY A 15 5.66 -16.20 1.77
CA GLY A 15 5.14 -15.10 2.55
C GLY A 15 4.63 -13.93 1.71
N THR A 16 3.90 -13.03 2.35
CA THR A 16 3.29 -11.87 1.70
C THR A 16 3.87 -10.56 2.21
N VAL A 17 3.85 -9.54 1.37
CA VAL A 17 4.24 -8.17 1.77
C VAL A 17 3.37 -7.66 2.91
N ALA A 18 2.06 -7.92 2.86
CA ALA A 18 1.13 -7.51 3.90
C ALA A 18 1.50 -8.07 5.27
N ASP A 19 1.87 -9.35 5.36
CA ASP A 19 2.27 -9.97 6.63
C ASP A 19 3.57 -9.38 7.16
N GLU A 20 4.55 -9.12 6.31
CA GLU A 20 5.78 -8.44 6.70
C GLU A 20 5.51 -7.02 7.24
N LEU A 21 4.65 -6.27 6.57
CA LEU A 21 4.26 -4.92 7.03
C LEU A 21 3.52 -4.98 8.35
N LYS A 22 2.56 -5.86 8.52
CA LYS A 22 1.80 -6.03 9.77
C LYS A 22 2.69 -6.40 10.94
N SER A 23 3.73 -7.19 10.72
CA SER A 23 4.68 -7.56 11.77
C SER A 23 5.65 -6.44 12.14
N SER A 24 5.92 -5.52 11.23
CA SER A 24 6.90 -4.43 11.42
C SER A 24 6.28 -3.10 11.82
N MET A 25 5.05 -2.82 11.39
CA MET A 25 4.39 -1.54 11.66
C MET A 25 3.92 -1.45 13.10
N ARG A 26 4.30 -0.36 13.76
CA ARG A 26 4.02 -0.08 15.18
C ARG A 26 3.56 1.36 15.35
N LYS A 27 3.14 1.68 16.56
CA LYS A 27 2.90 3.07 16.93
C LYS A 27 4.19 3.87 16.79
N GLY A 28 4.13 4.96 16.05
CA GLY A 28 5.27 5.81 15.77
C GLY A 28 6.11 5.43 14.56
N SER A 29 5.78 4.33 13.86
CA SER A 29 6.46 3.95 12.62
C SER A 29 6.31 5.03 11.55
N LYS A 30 7.33 5.17 10.71
CA LYS A 30 7.30 6.00 9.51
C LYS A 30 7.36 5.10 8.28
N LEU A 31 6.43 5.30 7.36
CA LEU A 31 6.40 4.59 6.08
C LEU A 31 6.91 5.46 4.95
N SER A 32 7.72 4.85 4.08
CA SER A 32 8.12 5.43 2.79
C SER A 32 7.80 4.44 1.68
N VAL A 33 7.07 4.89 0.65
CA VAL A 33 6.55 4.02 -0.40
C VAL A 33 6.89 4.59 -1.77
N ILE A 34 7.39 3.73 -2.66
CA ILE A 34 7.45 3.98 -4.09
C ILE A 34 6.57 2.93 -4.75
N SER A 35 5.48 3.35 -5.37
CA SER A 35 4.48 2.49 -5.96
C SER A 35 3.96 3.08 -7.27
N ALA A 36 3.51 2.22 -8.18
CA ALA A 36 2.81 2.69 -9.38
C ALA A 36 1.42 3.24 -9.02
N TYR A 37 0.74 2.56 -8.11
CA TYR A 37 -0.65 2.84 -7.75
C TYR A 37 -0.84 2.83 -6.23
N PHE A 38 -1.90 3.52 -5.83
CA PHE A 38 -2.45 3.44 -4.48
C PHE A 38 -3.94 3.11 -4.59
N THR A 39 -4.41 2.08 -3.91
CA THR A 39 -5.81 1.67 -3.93
C THR A 39 -6.48 1.82 -2.57
N LEU A 40 -7.76 2.16 -2.57
CA LEU A 40 -8.58 2.23 -1.37
C LEU A 40 -8.67 0.87 -0.65
N TYR A 41 -8.67 -0.20 -1.41
CA TYR A 41 -8.72 -1.57 -0.85
C TYR A 41 -7.46 -1.92 -0.08
N ALA A 42 -6.29 -1.50 -0.58
CA ALA A 42 -5.03 -1.67 0.14
C ALA A 42 -5.02 -0.85 1.44
N TYR A 43 -5.47 0.40 1.39
CA TYR A 43 -5.65 1.21 2.59
C TYR A 43 -6.56 0.52 3.61
N ARG A 44 -7.74 0.06 3.18
CA ARG A 44 -8.71 -0.61 4.04
C ARG A 44 -8.11 -1.86 4.69
N ALA A 45 -7.39 -2.66 3.93
CA ALA A 45 -6.78 -3.90 4.42
C ALA A 45 -5.70 -3.66 5.49
N LEU A 46 -4.97 -2.54 5.39
CA LEU A 46 -3.92 -2.14 6.32
C LEU A 46 -4.33 -1.02 7.27
N LYS A 47 -5.61 -0.67 7.34
CA LYS A 47 -6.12 0.48 8.10
C LYS A 47 -5.64 0.48 9.56
N LYS A 48 -5.74 -0.66 10.24
CA LYS A 48 -5.33 -0.78 11.64
C LYS A 48 -3.86 -0.46 11.87
N GLU A 49 -3.02 -0.88 10.95
CA GLU A 49 -1.58 -0.61 10.98
C GLU A 49 -1.27 0.83 10.58
N LEU A 50 -1.93 1.33 9.54
CA LEU A 50 -1.74 2.69 9.03
C LEU A 50 -2.20 3.76 10.02
N GLU A 51 -3.18 3.49 10.86
CA GLU A 51 -3.59 4.39 11.94
C GLU A 51 -2.50 4.59 13.01
N LYS A 52 -1.61 3.62 13.17
CA LYS A 52 -0.54 3.66 14.16
C LYS A 52 0.69 4.45 13.71
N VAL A 53 0.88 4.63 12.41
CA VAL A 53 2.07 5.30 11.88
C VAL A 53 2.05 6.80 12.16
N ASP A 54 3.21 7.39 12.38
CA ASP A 54 3.36 8.83 12.56
C ASP A 54 3.35 9.59 11.23
N SER A 55 3.92 9.00 10.20
CA SER A 55 3.98 9.61 8.88
C SER A 55 4.00 8.57 7.76
N PHE A 56 3.47 8.99 6.62
CA PHE A 56 3.42 8.21 5.41
C PHE A 56 3.89 9.07 4.24
N ARG A 57 4.95 8.66 3.58
CA ARG A 57 5.46 9.34 2.38
C ARG A 57 5.34 8.40 1.18
N MET A 58 4.79 8.90 0.09
CA MET A 58 4.60 8.11 -1.12
C MET A 58 5.01 8.87 -2.37
N VAL A 59 5.71 8.20 -3.25
CA VAL A 59 5.92 8.63 -4.63
C VAL A 59 5.18 7.66 -5.54
N LEU A 60 4.25 8.20 -6.33
CA LEU A 60 3.54 7.45 -7.36
C LEU A 60 4.31 7.59 -8.68
N THR A 61 4.71 6.45 -9.26
CA THR A 61 5.50 6.40 -10.49
C THR A 61 4.65 6.55 -11.74
N GLU A 62 3.35 6.28 -11.63
CA GLU A 62 2.37 6.61 -12.66
C GLU A 62 1.76 7.99 -12.36
N PRO A 63 1.46 8.81 -13.39
CA PRO A 63 0.79 10.09 -13.18
C PRO A 63 -0.57 9.87 -12.53
N ALA A 64 -0.68 10.26 -11.27
CA ALA A 64 -1.90 10.13 -10.48
C ALA A 64 -2.74 11.40 -10.48
N PHE A 65 -2.13 12.54 -10.83
CA PHE A 65 -2.77 13.84 -10.84
C PHE A 65 -2.95 14.30 -12.30
N LEU A 66 -4.21 14.42 -12.74
CA LEU A 66 -4.51 15.04 -14.01
C LEU A 66 -4.33 16.57 -13.90
N GLU A 67 -3.69 17.17 -14.90
CA GLU A 67 -3.57 18.64 -15.01
C GLU A 67 -4.94 19.29 -15.25
N LYS A 68 -5.83 19.22 -14.29
CA LYS A 68 -7.05 20.03 -14.28
C LYS A 68 -7.24 20.66 -12.91
N LYS A 69 -7.33 21.94 -12.97
CA LYS A 69 -7.58 23.03 -12.05
C LYS A 69 -8.50 22.79 -10.84
N GLU A 70 -8.53 21.66 -10.20
CA GLU A 70 -9.17 21.48 -8.90
C GLU A 70 -8.52 20.30 -8.21
N GLU A 71 -8.19 20.48 -6.95
CA GLU A 71 -7.53 19.53 -6.05
C GLU A 71 -8.38 18.25 -5.81
N GLN A 72 -8.52 17.44 -6.83
CA GLN A 72 -9.12 16.12 -6.68
C GLN A 72 -8.07 15.05 -6.88
N ILE A 73 -7.77 14.36 -5.80
CA ILE A 73 -7.01 13.10 -5.86
C ILE A 73 -7.95 12.08 -6.48
N GLU A 74 -7.74 11.76 -7.75
CA GLU A 74 -8.51 10.75 -8.44
C GLU A 74 -7.97 9.36 -8.08
N PHE A 75 -8.65 8.65 -7.21
CA PHE A 75 -8.35 7.25 -6.93
C PHE A 75 -8.88 6.39 -8.07
N ARG A 76 -8.00 5.76 -8.85
CA ARG A 76 -8.42 4.73 -9.79
C ARG A 76 -8.86 3.50 -9.03
N ILE A 77 -10.16 3.33 -8.92
CA ILE A 77 -10.76 2.08 -8.49
C ILE A 77 -10.71 1.12 -9.69
N GLN A 78 -9.80 0.16 -9.65
CA GLN A 78 -9.92 -0.96 -10.57
C GLN A 78 -11.12 -1.79 -10.13
N HIS A 79 -12.18 -1.75 -10.91
CA HIS A 79 -13.27 -2.70 -10.80
C HIS A 79 -12.76 -4.08 -11.21
N ASN A 80 -12.28 -4.85 -10.26
CA ASN A 80 -12.40 -6.28 -10.38
C ASN A 80 -13.79 -6.63 -9.89
N ALA A 81 -14.72 -6.55 -10.82
CA ALA A 81 -16.05 -7.07 -10.62
C ALA A 81 -15.92 -8.54 -10.23
N GLU A 82 -16.60 -8.87 -9.13
CA GLU A 82 -17.43 -10.05 -9.09
C GLU A 82 -16.99 -11.24 -8.30
N LYS A 83 -17.73 -11.44 -7.25
CA LYS A 83 -18.38 -12.75 -7.11
C LYS A 83 -19.81 -12.47 -6.66
N THR A 84 -20.75 -12.85 -7.50
CA THR A 84 -22.17 -12.87 -7.27
C THR A 84 -22.48 -13.62 -5.98
N ILE A 85 -22.85 -12.89 -4.94
CA ILE A 85 -23.50 -13.47 -3.77
C ILE A 85 -24.99 -13.24 -4.00
N ALA A 86 -25.76 -14.32 -3.98
CA ALA A 86 -27.20 -14.29 -4.16
C ALA A 86 -27.86 -13.34 -3.15
N GLY A 87 -28.35 -12.24 -3.64
CA GLY A 87 -29.08 -11.20 -2.95
C GLY A 87 -29.61 -10.22 -3.97
N ASN A 88 -30.56 -9.41 -3.61
CA ASN A 88 -31.13 -8.41 -4.50
C ASN A 88 -29.99 -7.53 -5.05
N GLU A 89 -29.66 -7.64 -6.33
CA GLU A 89 -28.51 -6.97 -6.97
C GLU A 89 -28.44 -5.47 -6.64
N PHE A 90 -29.60 -4.86 -6.49
CA PHE A 90 -29.73 -3.44 -6.15
C PHE A 90 -29.26 -3.12 -4.72
N GLU A 91 -29.55 -3.97 -3.74
CA GLU A 91 -29.10 -3.78 -2.36
C GLU A 91 -27.61 -3.98 -2.21
N ILE A 92 -27.04 -4.96 -2.90
CA ILE A 92 -25.59 -5.23 -2.88
C ILE A 92 -24.84 -4.08 -3.52
N LYS A 93 -25.31 -3.56 -4.64
CA LYS A 93 -24.70 -2.43 -5.32
C LYS A 93 -24.72 -1.15 -4.47
N LEU A 94 -25.85 -0.85 -3.83
CA LEU A 94 -25.98 0.29 -2.93
C LEU A 94 -25.09 0.16 -1.69
N LYS A 95 -25.07 -1.00 -1.05
CA LYS A 95 -24.21 -1.24 0.11
C LYS A 95 -22.72 -1.11 -0.24
N ASN A 96 -22.31 -1.64 -1.39
CA ASN A 96 -20.93 -1.54 -1.85
C ASN A 96 -20.56 -0.09 -2.19
N GLU A 97 -21.42 0.65 -2.86
CA GLU A 97 -21.18 2.06 -3.19
C GLU A 97 -21.10 2.92 -1.92
N MET A 98 -21.99 2.73 -0.97
CA MET A 98 -21.94 3.44 0.33
C MET A 98 -20.70 3.09 1.13
N LEU A 99 -20.30 1.84 1.14
CA LEU A 99 -19.10 1.40 1.84
C LEU A 99 -17.84 2.00 1.20
N GLN A 100 -17.79 2.07 -0.13
CA GLN A 100 -16.70 2.69 -0.87
C GLN A 100 -16.59 4.19 -0.57
N VAL A 101 -17.70 4.91 -0.50
CA VAL A 101 -17.72 6.33 -0.13
C VAL A 101 -17.21 6.55 1.28
N ALA A 102 -17.63 5.73 2.24
CA ALA A 102 -17.16 5.82 3.62
C ALA A 102 -15.64 5.55 3.72
N VAL A 103 -15.15 4.50 3.09
CA VAL A 103 -13.73 4.17 3.04
C VAL A 103 -12.93 5.26 2.33
N ALA A 104 -13.46 5.83 1.25
CA ALA A 104 -12.81 6.92 0.53
C ALA A 104 -12.67 8.18 1.40
N ARG A 105 -13.69 8.53 2.17
CA ARG A 105 -13.64 9.66 3.12
C ARG A 105 -12.61 9.43 4.21
N GLU A 106 -12.61 8.27 4.83
CA GLU A 106 -11.63 7.91 5.86
C GLU A 106 -10.19 7.93 5.31
N CYS A 107 -9.98 7.38 4.13
CA CYS A 107 -8.70 7.39 3.46
C CYS A 107 -8.24 8.82 3.14
N ALA A 108 -9.11 9.66 2.61
CA ALA A 108 -8.80 11.06 2.29
C ALA A 108 -8.42 11.85 3.55
N GLU A 109 -9.14 11.65 4.64
CA GLU A 109 -8.85 12.28 5.92
C GLU A 109 -7.51 11.80 6.50
N TRP A 110 -7.25 10.52 6.46
CA TRP A 110 -5.97 9.94 6.87
C TRP A 110 -4.81 10.49 6.03
N LEU A 111 -4.97 10.57 4.70
CA LEU A 111 -3.97 11.14 3.80
C LEU A 111 -3.67 12.60 4.13
N ARG A 112 -4.69 13.43 4.37
CA ARG A 112 -4.50 14.83 4.75
C ARG A 112 -3.73 15.00 6.04
N ASN A 113 -3.96 14.13 7.00
CA ASN A 113 -3.38 14.25 8.34
C ASN A 113 -1.98 13.64 8.45
N LYS A 114 -1.68 12.59 7.69
CA LYS A 114 -0.47 11.79 7.88
C LYS A 114 0.40 11.62 6.65
N ALA A 115 -0.13 11.88 5.46
CA ALA A 115 0.55 11.53 4.22
C ALA A 115 1.15 12.74 3.49
N GLU A 116 2.32 12.53 2.92
CA GLU A 116 2.89 13.35 1.87
C GLU A 116 2.94 12.51 0.60
N VAL A 117 2.15 12.87 -0.41
CA VAL A 117 2.06 12.13 -1.68
C VAL A 117 2.59 13.01 -2.80
N LYS A 118 3.52 12.46 -3.57
CA LYS A 118 4.05 13.05 -4.79
C LYS A 118 3.77 12.11 -5.96
N SER A 119 3.61 12.66 -7.13
CA SER A 119 3.46 11.92 -8.38
C SER A 119 4.44 12.43 -9.41
N LEU A 120 4.93 11.56 -10.25
CA LEU A 120 5.70 11.97 -11.42
C LEU A 120 4.76 12.68 -12.42
N LYS A 121 5.27 13.72 -13.08
CA LYS A 121 4.51 14.47 -14.10
C LYS A 121 4.28 13.65 -15.37
N HIS A 122 5.24 12.80 -15.69
CA HIS A 122 5.18 11.93 -16.85
C HIS A 122 5.40 10.49 -16.40
N ALA A 123 4.74 9.55 -17.06
CA ALA A 123 5.01 8.15 -16.84
C ALA A 123 6.50 7.89 -17.08
N ASN A 124 7.19 7.54 -16.01
CA ASN A 124 8.57 7.10 -16.09
C ASN A 124 8.54 5.59 -15.88
N PRO A 125 9.20 4.80 -16.73
CA PRO A 125 9.36 3.37 -16.48
C PRO A 125 10.30 3.11 -15.29
N ALA A 126 10.19 3.90 -14.24
CA ALA A 126 10.87 3.63 -12.99
C ALA A 126 10.45 2.24 -12.52
N GLN A 127 11.39 1.33 -12.58
CA GLN A 127 11.12 -0.09 -12.30
C GLN A 127 11.22 -0.40 -10.81
N MET A 128 11.71 0.55 -10.01
CA MET A 128 11.82 0.37 -8.58
C MET A 128 10.46 0.54 -7.91
N ARG A 129 10.10 -0.46 -7.13
CA ARG A 129 8.98 -0.45 -6.20
C ARG A 129 9.51 -0.77 -4.83
N MET A 130 9.09 -0.03 -3.82
CA MET A 130 9.65 -0.15 -2.48
C MET A 130 8.65 0.27 -1.42
N ILE A 131 8.64 -0.45 -0.30
CA ILE A 131 7.98 -0.03 0.94
C ILE A 131 8.96 -0.20 2.09
N CYS A 132 9.29 0.88 2.77
CA CYS A 132 10.17 0.88 3.92
C CYS A 132 9.42 1.31 5.18
N VAL A 133 9.65 0.57 6.26
CA VAL A 133 9.14 0.88 7.61
C VAL A 133 10.32 1.25 8.49
N ASP A 134 10.29 2.47 9.00
CA ASP A 134 11.28 2.98 9.95
C ASP A 134 10.66 3.04 11.36
N ASN A 135 11.24 2.27 12.28
CA ASN A 135 10.88 2.20 13.69
C ASN A 135 12.02 2.80 14.51
N LYS A 136 12.05 4.11 14.67
CA LYS A 136 13.15 4.93 15.18
C LYS A 136 13.94 4.37 16.36
N ASP A 137 13.29 3.67 17.27
CA ASP A 137 13.90 3.24 18.54
C ASP A 137 14.12 1.72 18.61
N THR A 138 13.91 1.01 17.52
CA THR A 138 14.04 -0.43 17.45
C THR A 138 14.86 -0.85 16.24
N GLU A 139 15.62 -1.93 16.37
CA GLU A 139 16.38 -2.54 15.27
C GLU A 139 15.47 -3.28 14.26
N GLU A 140 14.15 -3.11 14.34
CA GLU A 140 13.16 -3.84 13.55
C GLU A 140 12.63 -3.03 12.37
N ASN A 141 13.54 -2.36 11.67
CA ASN A 141 13.24 -1.73 10.41
C ASN A 141 13.19 -2.78 9.30
N VAL A 142 12.33 -2.56 8.32
CA VAL A 142 12.26 -3.39 7.12
C VAL A 142 12.12 -2.53 5.87
N CYS A 143 12.81 -2.91 4.82
CA CYS A 143 12.60 -2.36 3.49
C CYS A 143 12.34 -3.50 2.52
N ILE A 144 11.18 -3.43 1.86
CA ILE A 144 10.74 -4.43 0.89
C ILE A 144 10.84 -3.82 -0.48
N ASN A 145 11.61 -4.43 -1.36
CA ASN A 145 11.78 -3.95 -2.74
C ASN A 145 11.62 -5.08 -3.75
N GLY A 146 11.21 -4.73 -4.95
CA GLY A 146 10.99 -5.64 -6.06
C GLY A 146 9.76 -5.27 -6.87
N THR A 147 8.75 -6.13 -6.86
CA THR A 147 7.50 -5.97 -7.63
C THR A 147 6.34 -5.40 -6.80
N VAL A 148 6.59 -5.02 -5.57
CA VAL A 148 5.57 -4.53 -4.64
C VAL A 148 4.88 -3.27 -5.14
N ASP A 149 3.56 -3.24 -5.01
CA ASP A 149 2.74 -2.04 -5.19
C ASP A 149 1.77 -1.90 -4.03
N PHE A 150 1.31 -0.67 -3.76
CA PHE A 150 0.30 -0.41 -2.73
C PHE A 150 -1.12 -0.71 -3.25
N THR A 151 -1.31 -1.96 -3.61
CA THR A 151 -2.53 -2.57 -4.12
C THR A 151 -2.77 -3.89 -3.38
N THR A 152 -3.99 -4.41 -3.39
CA THR A 152 -4.27 -5.67 -2.68
C THR A 152 -3.53 -6.87 -3.25
N ASP A 153 -3.36 -6.93 -4.55
CA ASP A 153 -2.56 -7.97 -5.21
C ASP A 153 -1.06 -7.75 -5.04
N GLY A 154 -0.57 -6.51 -5.15
CA GLY A 154 0.84 -6.18 -4.92
C GLY A 154 1.30 -6.42 -3.48
N LEU A 155 0.39 -6.32 -2.51
CA LEU A 155 0.64 -6.64 -1.10
C LEU A 155 0.42 -8.13 -0.76
N GLY A 156 -0.09 -8.91 -1.70
CA GLY A 156 -0.39 -10.33 -1.48
C GLY A 156 -1.63 -10.61 -0.64
N ILE A 157 -2.55 -9.64 -0.53
CA ILE A 157 -3.81 -9.76 0.21
C ILE A 157 -4.83 -10.54 -0.61
N THR A 158 -4.90 -10.27 -1.91
CA THR A 158 -5.75 -10.99 -2.87
C THR A 158 -4.91 -11.89 -3.76
N ALA A 159 -5.40 -13.09 -4.04
CA ALA A 159 -4.77 -13.98 -5.01
C ALA A 159 -4.81 -13.35 -6.41
N SER A 160 -3.70 -13.43 -7.13
CA SER A 160 -3.59 -12.95 -8.50
C SER A 160 -2.66 -13.85 -9.32
N ASP A 161 -2.73 -13.71 -10.64
CA ASP A 161 -1.83 -14.39 -11.57
C ASP A 161 -0.46 -13.71 -11.67
N ARG A 162 -0.23 -12.64 -10.92
CA ARG A 162 1.06 -11.96 -10.85
C ARG A 162 2.16 -12.89 -10.38
N ILE A 163 3.30 -12.75 -10.99
CA ILE A 163 4.55 -13.33 -10.49
C ILE A 163 5.25 -12.24 -9.69
N ASP A 164 5.27 -12.39 -8.38
CA ASP A 164 5.91 -11.44 -7.48
C ASP A 164 7.25 -11.99 -6.96
N ALA A 165 8.22 -11.10 -6.91
CA ALA A 165 9.49 -11.37 -6.27
C ALA A 165 9.94 -10.12 -5.52
N ASN A 166 9.96 -10.19 -4.20
CA ASN A 166 10.35 -9.09 -3.33
C ASN A 166 11.46 -9.55 -2.39
N THR A 167 12.37 -8.64 -2.10
CA THR A 167 13.42 -8.84 -1.12
C THR A 167 13.11 -8.00 0.11
N CYS A 168 13.10 -8.64 1.29
CA CYS A 168 13.01 -7.96 2.57
C CYS A 168 14.41 -7.78 3.15
N LEU A 169 14.79 -6.53 3.37
CA LEU A 169 16.02 -6.14 4.05
C LEU A 169 15.68 -5.62 5.44
N TYR A 170 16.41 -6.04 6.44
CA TYR A 170 16.15 -5.72 7.84
C TYR A 170 17.32 -4.96 8.46
N GLY A 171 17.01 -4.11 9.47
CA GLY A 171 17.98 -3.36 10.25
C GLY A 171 18.15 -1.90 9.81
N GLN A 172 19.11 -1.21 10.37
CA GLN A 172 19.33 0.23 10.14
C GLN A 172 19.80 0.54 8.71
N GLU A 173 20.53 -0.35 8.07
CA GLU A 173 21.05 -0.18 6.73
C GLU A 173 19.94 -0.26 5.65
N SER A 174 18.78 -0.80 6.00
CA SER A 174 17.66 -0.97 5.06
C SER A 174 16.90 0.32 4.77
N THR A 175 17.06 1.34 5.60
CA THR A 175 16.29 2.58 5.57
C THR A 175 17.09 3.82 5.14
N GLY A 176 18.33 3.58 4.74
CA GLY A 176 19.25 4.62 4.25
C GLY A 176 18.93 5.19 2.85
#